data_0b4bf3fe3244d831903b77b8511340fd
#
_entry.id   0b4bf3fe3244d831903b77b8511340fd
#
_cell.length_a   1.000
_cell.length_b   1.000
_cell.length_c   1.000
_cell.angle_alpha   90.00
_cell.angle_beta   90.00
_cell.angle_gamma   90.00
#
_symmetry.space_group_name_H-M   'P 1'
#
loop_
_entity.id
_entity.type
_entity.pdbx_description
1 polymer ?
#
loop_
_entity_poly.entity_id
_entity_poly.type
_entity_poly.pdbx_seq_one_letter_code
_entity_poly.pdbx_strand_id
1 'polypeptide(L)'
;MSKVDLAQFHKAFHEESLDGLDAMEQALLALDEGADDPELINVVFRAAHSIKGGAATFGFTDVAAFTHVAENLMDEVRSGRRPMEKAVVELLLRSGDTVRDMLALSMAGQPAATAESQALLAELSAMVSGGSAAPVAAKAAAPAEAIEGWDIAFRPFDYLLKT
;
A
#
# COMPACT_ATOMS: atom_id res chain seq x y z
N MET A 1 -18.54 16.52 14.46
CA MET A 1 -18.49 15.10 14.81
C MET A 1 -18.02 14.93 16.25
N SER A 2 -18.69 14.13 17.01
CA SER A 2 -18.33 13.94 18.40
C SER A 2 -17.16 12.98 18.51
N LYS A 3 -16.52 12.97 19.69
CA LYS A 3 -15.42 12.04 19.91
C LYS A 3 -15.88 10.58 19.84
N VAL A 4 -17.11 10.34 20.29
CA VAL A 4 -17.66 8.99 20.24
C VAL A 4 -17.82 8.53 18.81
N ASP A 5 -18.34 9.41 17.96
CA ASP A 5 -18.52 9.09 16.54
C ASP A 5 -17.19 8.79 15.88
N LEU A 6 -16.18 9.63 16.14
CA LEU A 6 -14.87 9.44 15.54
C LEU A 6 -14.25 8.11 15.99
N ALA A 7 -14.38 7.78 17.27
CA ALA A 7 -13.86 6.52 17.79
C ALA A 7 -14.54 5.33 17.14
N GLN A 8 -15.85 5.43 16.88
CA GLN A 8 -16.57 4.36 16.20
C GLN A 8 -16.11 4.19 14.77
N PHE A 9 -15.86 5.30 14.07
CA PHE A 9 -15.35 5.22 12.70
C PHE A 9 -13.94 4.63 12.67
N HIS A 10 -13.09 5.02 13.62
CA HIS A 10 -11.76 4.42 13.71
C HIS A 10 -11.84 2.92 13.92
N LYS A 11 -12.73 2.50 14.82
CA LYS A 11 -12.89 1.09 15.11
C LYS A 11 -13.38 0.33 13.89
N ALA A 12 -14.39 0.88 13.21
CA ALA A 12 -14.92 0.25 12.01
C ALA A 12 -13.86 0.13 10.93
N PHE A 13 -13.07 1.20 10.73
CA PHE A 13 -11.98 1.17 9.77
C PHE A 13 -10.97 0.08 10.13
N HIS A 14 -10.62 -0.01 11.43
CA HIS A 14 -9.64 -1.00 11.87
C HIS A 14 -10.14 -2.41 11.61
N GLU A 15 -11.38 -2.67 11.95
CA GLU A 15 -11.97 -4.00 11.76
C GLU A 15 -12.05 -4.37 10.29
N GLU A 16 -12.49 -3.43 9.47
CA GLU A 16 -12.56 -3.67 8.03
C GLU A 16 -11.19 -3.89 7.43
N SER A 17 -10.20 -3.16 7.94
CA SER A 17 -8.83 -3.32 7.45
C SER A 17 -8.29 -4.70 7.79
N LEU A 18 -8.57 -5.18 9.01
CA LEU A 18 -8.13 -6.52 9.38
C LEU A 18 -8.79 -7.58 8.51
N ASP A 19 -10.08 -7.43 8.23
CA ASP A 19 -10.77 -8.34 7.33
C ASP A 19 -10.14 -8.32 5.94
N GLY A 20 -9.82 -7.14 5.46
CA GLY A 20 -9.17 -7.00 4.16
C GLY A 20 -7.78 -7.65 4.14
N LEU A 21 -7.03 -7.49 5.23
CA LEU A 21 -5.72 -8.12 5.32
C LEU A 21 -5.82 -9.63 5.38
N ASP A 22 -6.85 -10.17 6.05
CA ASP A 22 -7.07 -11.61 6.05
C ASP A 22 -7.39 -12.11 4.64
N ALA A 23 -8.25 -11.40 3.92
CA ALA A 23 -8.57 -11.78 2.55
C ALA A 23 -7.34 -11.70 1.65
N MET A 24 -6.52 -10.67 1.85
CA MET A 24 -5.29 -10.50 1.11
C MET A 24 -4.33 -11.66 1.37
N GLU A 25 -4.20 -12.04 2.62
CA GLU A 25 -3.33 -13.16 2.99
C GLU A 25 -3.78 -14.45 2.33
N GLN A 26 -5.08 -14.74 2.37
CA GLN A 26 -5.62 -15.94 1.74
C GLN A 26 -5.35 -15.94 0.24
N ALA A 27 -5.55 -14.79 -0.40
CA ALA A 27 -5.31 -14.67 -1.83
C ALA A 27 -3.83 -14.87 -2.17
N LEU A 28 -2.95 -14.28 -1.37
CA LEU A 28 -1.52 -14.43 -1.60
C LEU A 28 -1.04 -15.86 -1.40
N LEU A 29 -1.57 -16.54 -0.39
CA LEU A 29 -1.21 -17.94 -0.18
C LEU A 29 -1.68 -18.81 -1.32
N ALA A 30 -2.88 -18.54 -1.84
CA ALA A 30 -3.38 -19.30 -2.99
C ALA A 30 -2.50 -19.07 -4.22
N LEU A 31 -2.08 -17.82 -4.43
CA LEU A 31 -1.19 -17.50 -5.54
C LEU A 31 0.16 -18.19 -5.38
N ASP A 32 0.65 -18.27 -4.15
CA ASP A 32 1.93 -18.93 -3.86
C ASP A 32 1.86 -20.42 -4.17
N GLU A 33 0.67 -21.00 -4.01
CA GLU A 33 0.46 -22.41 -4.30
C GLU A 33 0.20 -22.69 -5.77
N GLY A 34 0.21 -21.65 -6.59
CA GLY A 34 0.08 -21.84 -8.03
C GLY A 34 -1.28 -21.50 -8.61
N ALA A 35 -2.19 -20.94 -7.82
CA ALA A 35 -3.48 -20.53 -8.36
C ALA A 35 -3.28 -19.47 -9.42
N ASP A 36 -4.05 -19.57 -10.49
CA ASP A 36 -3.91 -18.67 -11.62
C ASP A 36 -5.23 -17.97 -11.87
N ASP A 37 -5.70 -17.25 -10.89
CA ASP A 37 -6.97 -16.55 -10.97
C ASP A 37 -6.70 -15.05 -10.82
N PRO A 38 -6.97 -14.27 -11.88
CA PRO A 38 -6.74 -12.82 -11.79
C PRO A 38 -7.51 -12.15 -10.67
N GLU A 39 -8.62 -12.74 -10.25
CA GLU A 39 -9.40 -12.14 -9.17
C GLU A 39 -8.62 -12.12 -7.85
N LEU A 40 -7.72 -13.09 -7.65
CA LEU A 40 -6.89 -13.10 -6.45
C LEU A 40 -5.99 -11.87 -6.40
N ILE A 41 -5.45 -11.49 -7.55
CA ILE A 41 -4.63 -10.28 -7.64
C ILE A 41 -5.47 -9.05 -7.32
N ASN A 42 -6.70 -9.03 -7.82
CA ASN A 42 -7.61 -7.92 -7.52
C ASN A 42 -7.95 -7.84 -6.04
N VAL A 43 -8.11 -8.96 -5.37
CA VAL A 43 -8.38 -8.99 -3.94
C VAL A 43 -7.25 -8.29 -3.18
N VAL A 44 -6.02 -8.65 -3.51
CA VAL A 44 -4.85 -8.04 -2.85
C VAL A 44 -4.79 -6.54 -3.13
N PHE A 45 -4.99 -6.16 -4.39
CA PHE A 45 -4.96 -4.76 -4.77
C PHE A 45 -6.03 -3.95 -4.03
N ARG A 46 -7.27 -4.47 -4.00
CA ARG A 46 -8.36 -3.75 -3.37
C ARG A 46 -8.15 -3.59 -1.86
N ALA A 47 -7.58 -4.61 -1.22
CA ALA A 47 -7.30 -4.52 0.21
C ALA A 47 -6.30 -3.38 0.49
N ALA A 48 -5.22 -3.35 -0.27
CA ALA A 48 -4.23 -2.29 -0.09
C ALA A 48 -4.83 -0.92 -0.39
N HIS A 49 -5.62 -0.82 -1.44
CA HIS A 49 -6.24 0.44 -1.83
C HIS A 49 -7.20 0.96 -0.77
N SER A 50 -8.03 0.09 -0.22
CA SER A 50 -9.00 0.48 0.81
C SER A 50 -8.31 0.91 2.08
N ILE A 51 -7.27 0.21 2.49
CA ILE A 51 -6.54 0.57 3.70
C ILE A 51 -5.84 1.90 3.50
N LYS A 52 -5.23 2.11 2.33
CA LYS A 52 -4.58 3.38 2.04
C LYS A 52 -5.56 4.54 2.16
N GLY A 53 -6.73 4.39 1.54
CA GLY A 53 -7.74 5.45 1.54
C GLY A 53 -8.27 5.75 2.93
N GLY A 54 -8.59 4.72 3.68
CA GLY A 54 -9.09 4.90 5.04
C GLY A 54 -8.05 5.48 5.96
N ALA A 55 -6.81 4.99 5.85
CA ALA A 55 -5.72 5.51 6.67
C ALA A 55 -5.51 7.00 6.42
N ALA A 56 -5.54 7.41 5.16
CA ALA A 56 -5.39 8.82 4.81
C ALA A 56 -6.53 9.64 5.41
N THR A 57 -7.76 9.10 5.34
CA THR A 57 -8.92 9.79 5.87
C THR A 57 -8.81 10.05 7.37
N PHE A 58 -8.26 9.09 8.10
CA PHE A 58 -8.16 9.21 9.55
C PHE A 58 -6.83 9.78 10.02
N GLY A 59 -5.97 10.19 9.11
CA GLY A 59 -4.70 10.80 9.49
C GLY A 59 -3.62 9.82 9.89
N PHE A 60 -3.80 8.55 9.58
CA PHE A 60 -2.78 7.53 9.85
C PHE A 60 -1.77 7.58 8.70
N THR A 61 -0.96 8.62 8.68
CA THR A 61 -0.12 8.92 7.52
C THR A 61 0.96 7.86 7.26
N ASP A 62 1.48 7.26 8.32
CA ASP A 62 2.49 6.21 8.14
C ASP A 62 1.89 4.99 7.46
N VAL A 63 0.68 4.60 7.87
CA VAL A 63 -0.01 3.47 7.25
C VAL A 63 -0.33 3.79 5.80
N ALA A 64 -0.82 5.01 5.55
CA ALA A 64 -1.17 5.41 4.19
C ALA A 64 0.06 5.39 3.27
N ALA A 65 1.19 5.88 3.76
CA ALA A 65 2.42 5.89 2.96
C ALA A 65 2.91 4.49 2.65
N PHE A 66 2.86 3.61 3.65
CA PHE A 66 3.31 2.23 3.48
C PHE A 66 2.42 1.50 2.48
N THR A 67 1.10 1.58 2.67
CA THR A 67 0.17 0.86 1.80
C THR A 67 0.17 1.42 0.39
N HIS A 68 0.51 2.71 0.23
CA HIS A 68 0.61 3.28 -1.11
C HIS A 68 1.69 2.58 -1.93
N VAL A 69 2.85 2.30 -1.32
CA VAL A 69 3.92 1.62 -2.03
C VAL A 69 3.52 0.17 -2.35
N ALA A 70 2.86 -0.50 -1.41
CA ALA A 70 2.35 -1.85 -1.66
C ALA A 70 1.34 -1.85 -2.80
N GLU A 71 0.47 -0.83 -2.83
CA GLU A 71 -0.50 -0.71 -3.90
C GLU A 71 0.18 -0.52 -5.25
N ASN A 72 1.25 0.28 -5.28
CA ASN A 72 2.01 0.49 -6.52
C ASN A 72 2.59 -0.82 -7.04
N LEU A 73 3.11 -1.64 -6.14
CA LEU A 73 3.64 -2.93 -6.53
C LEU A 73 2.53 -3.80 -7.12
N MET A 74 1.37 -3.82 -6.47
CA MET A 74 0.24 -4.59 -6.97
C MET A 74 -0.28 -4.06 -8.30
N ASP A 75 -0.18 -2.75 -8.51
CA ASP A 75 -0.60 -2.19 -9.77
C ASP A 75 0.29 -2.68 -10.92
N GLU A 76 1.59 -2.82 -10.66
CA GLU A 76 2.48 -3.39 -11.66
C GLU A 76 2.12 -4.83 -11.99
N VAL A 77 1.77 -5.61 -10.97
CA VAL A 77 1.37 -7.00 -11.18
C VAL A 77 0.05 -7.05 -11.93
N ARG A 78 -0.91 -6.24 -11.52
CA ARG A 78 -2.25 -6.25 -12.10
C ARG A 78 -2.23 -5.83 -13.57
N SER A 79 -1.35 -4.90 -13.93
CA SER A 79 -1.25 -4.42 -15.29
C SER A 79 -0.39 -5.32 -16.18
N GLY A 80 0.19 -6.35 -15.61
CA GLY A 80 1.02 -7.26 -16.39
C GLY A 80 2.46 -6.80 -16.56
N ARG A 81 2.83 -5.70 -15.93
CA ARG A 81 4.21 -5.20 -16.05
C ARG A 81 5.18 -5.98 -15.16
N ARG A 82 4.66 -6.75 -14.21
CA ARG A 82 5.49 -7.53 -13.29
C ARG A 82 4.80 -8.86 -13.03
N PRO A 83 5.50 -9.98 -13.11
CA PRO A 83 4.89 -11.25 -12.79
C PRO A 83 4.70 -11.40 -11.28
N MET A 84 3.72 -12.20 -10.90
CA MET A 84 3.49 -12.50 -9.48
C MET A 84 4.37 -13.69 -9.13
N GLU A 85 5.62 -13.42 -8.86
CA GLU A 85 6.54 -14.47 -8.52
C GLU A 85 6.69 -14.58 -7.00
N LYS A 86 7.35 -15.64 -6.58
CA LYS A 86 7.44 -15.96 -5.16
C LYS A 86 7.98 -14.78 -4.33
N ALA A 87 8.98 -14.09 -4.85
CA ALA A 87 9.56 -12.96 -4.11
C ALA A 87 8.53 -11.87 -3.86
N VAL A 88 7.66 -11.62 -4.84
CA VAL A 88 6.59 -10.63 -4.70
C VAL A 88 5.58 -11.09 -3.66
N VAL A 89 5.18 -12.37 -3.72
CA VAL A 89 4.23 -12.92 -2.77
C VAL A 89 4.76 -12.81 -1.35
N GLU A 90 6.00 -13.21 -1.14
CA GLU A 90 6.58 -13.18 0.20
C GLU A 90 6.66 -11.75 0.73
N LEU A 91 7.04 -10.82 -0.12
CA LEU A 91 7.15 -9.43 0.29
C LEU A 91 5.77 -8.87 0.67
N LEU A 92 4.75 -9.21 -0.10
CA LEU A 92 3.39 -8.76 0.20
C LEU A 92 2.82 -9.41 1.46
N LEU A 93 3.15 -10.68 1.71
CA LEU A 93 2.72 -11.33 2.95
C LEU A 93 3.33 -10.64 4.16
N ARG A 94 4.63 -10.33 4.10
CA ARG A 94 5.29 -9.60 5.16
C ARG A 94 4.68 -8.20 5.31
N SER A 95 4.31 -7.59 4.18
CA SER A 95 3.69 -6.28 4.21
C SER A 95 2.35 -6.31 4.94
N GLY A 96 1.56 -7.35 4.72
CA GLY A 96 0.28 -7.49 5.41
C GLY A 96 0.46 -7.55 6.93
N ASP A 97 1.43 -8.34 7.38
CA ASP A 97 1.71 -8.43 8.81
C ASP A 97 2.16 -7.09 9.37
N THR A 98 3.01 -6.39 8.62
CA THR A 98 3.50 -5.09 9.05
C THR A 98 2.36 -4.07 9.14
N VAL A 99 1.44 -4.10 8.18
CA VAL A 99 0.30 -3.18 8.21
C VAL A 99 -0.58 -3.47 9.43
N ARG A 100 -0.76 -4.75 9.79
CA ARG A 100 -1.51 -5.07 11.01
C ARG A 100 -0.89 -4.41 12.23
N ASP A 101 0.42 -4.52 12.35
CA ASP A 101 1.12 -3.91 13.49
C ASP A 101 1.02 -2.39 13.44
N MET A 102 1.20 -1.79 12.26
CA MET A 102 1.11 -0.35 12.12
C MET A 102 -0.29 0.17 12.46
N LEU A 103 -1.33 -0.57 12.08
CA LEU A 103 -2.69 -0.18 12.41
C LEU A 103 -2.90 -0.22 13.93
N ALA A 104 -2.40 -1.26 14.58
CA ALA A 104 -2.53 -1.36 16.02
C ALA A 104 -1.84 -0.18 16.72
N LEU A 105 -0.64 0.18 16.25
CA LEU A 105 0.07 1.32 16.83
C LEU A 105 -0.69 2.62 16.59
N SER A 106 -1.20 2.80 15.37
CA SER A 106 -1.96 4.00 15.04
C SER A 106 -3.21 4.12 15.89
N MET A 107 -3.90 3.00 16.11
CA MET A 107 -5.10 3.00 16.94
C MET A 107 -4.77 3.33 18.39
N ALA A 108 -3.56 3.01 18.83
CA ALA A 108 -3.11 3.33 20.17
C ALA A 108 -2.53 4.74 20.28
N GLY A 109 -2.54 5.48 19.19
CA GLY A 109 -1.98 6.83 19.19
C GLY A 109 -0.47 6.87 19.20
N GLN A 110 0.17 5.80 18.76
CA GLN A 110 1.62 5.70 18.77
C GLN A 110 2.16 5.76 17.35
N PRO A 111 3.42 6.20 17.21
CA PRO A 111 4.03 6.23 15.87
C PRO A 111 4.06 4.85 15.25
N ALA A 112 3.61 4.75 14.02
CA ALA A 112 3.55 3.47 13.32
C ALA A 112 4.78 3.24 12.45
N ALA A 113 5.60 4.25 12.24
CA ALA A 113 6.80 4.11 11.43
C ALA A 113 7.93 3.54 12.29
N THR A 114 7.90 2.24 12.47
CA THR A 114 8.93 1.55 13.25
C THR A 114 10.13 1.22 12.38
N ALA A 115 11.22 0.80 13.00
CA ALA A 115 12.41 0.39 12.24
C ALA A 115 12.07 -0.75 11.29
N GLU A 116 11.22 -1.68 11.74
CA GLU A 116 10.82 -2.81 10.90
C GLU A 116 9.98 -2.36 9.71
N SER A 117 9.01 -1.48 9.96
CA SER A 117 8.17 -1.01 8.86
C SER A 117 8.97 -0.20 7.86
N GLN A 118 9.94 0.58 8.34
CA GLN A 118 10.76 1.38 7.44
C GLN A 118 11.70 0.50 6.62
N ALA A 119 12.24 -0.55 7.21
CA ALA A 119 13.09 -1.48 6.48
C ALA A 119 12.28 -2.18 5.37
N LEU A 120 11.08 -2.62 5.71
CA LEU A 120 10.25 -3.30 4.72
C LEU A 120 9.77 -2.33 3.65
N LEU A 121 9.50 -1.09 4.04
CA LEU A 121 9.13 -0.06 3.06
C LEU A 121 10.25 0.15 2.06
N ALA A 122 11.50 0.13 2.53
CA ALA A 122 12.63 0.25 1.62
C ALA A 122 12.70 -0.92 0.65
N GLU A 123 12.42 -2.14 1.13
CA GLU A 123 12.38 -3.30 0.26
C GLU A 123 11.28 -3.17 -0.79
N LEU A 124 10.09 -2.74 -0.36
CA LEU A 124 8.97 -2.53 -1.28
C LEU A 124 9.32 -1.48 -2.33
N SER A 125 9.91 -0.38 -1.87
CA SER A 125 10.27 0.71 -2.78
C SER A 125 11.29 0.26 -3.80
N ALA A 126 12.27 -0.52 -3.37
CA ALA A 126 13.27 -1.05 -4.28
C ALA A 126 12.66 -1.97 -5.31
N MET A 127 11.68 -2.77 -4.90
CA MET A 127 11.03 -3.67 -5.84
C MET A 127 10.17 -2.91 -6.84
N VAL A 128 9.46 -1.89 -6.38
CA VAL A 128 8.64 -1.07 -7.28
C VAL A 128 9.51 -0.33 -8.30
N SER A 129 10.61 0.23 -7.83
CA SER A 129 11.52 0.93 -8.71
C SER A 129 12.10 0.01 -9.72
N GLY A 130 11.95 -1.14 -9.50
CA GLY A 130 12.30 -2.00 -10.41
C GLY A 130 13.42 -2.31 -10.61
N GLY A 131 13.64 -2.94 -10.75
CA GLY A 131 14.62 -3.11 -11.14
C GLY A 131 15.32 -1.98 -11.51
N SER A 132 14.91 -0.93 -11.54
CA SER A 132 15.64 0.17 -11.92
C SER A 132 16.04 0.85 -10.78
N ALA A 133 15.70 0.53 -9.90
CA ALA A 133 16.19 1.04 -8.86
C ALA A 133 16.71 2.27 -8.73
N ALA A 134 17.36 2.40 -8.73
CA ALA A 134 17.97 3.43 -8.54
C ALA A 134 17.33 4.55 -8.28
N PRO A 135 17.11 5.03 -8.86
CA PRO A 135 16.79 6.22 -8.78
C PRO A 135 16.04 6.72 -7.89
N VAL A 136 15.58 6.28 -7.61
CA VAL A 136 14.83 6.68 -6.75
C VAL A 136 15.26 7.52 -5.92
N ALA A 137 15.88 7.12 -5.49
CA ALA A 137 16.25 7.77 -4.55
C ALA A 137 16.25 9.07 -4.83
N ALA A 138 16.76 9.25 -5.51
CA ALA A 138 16.96 10.45 -5.75
C ALA A 138 15.85 11.21 -5.83
N LYS A 139 15.27 11.10 -6.19
CA LYS A 139 14.39 11.86 -6.37
C LYS A 139 13.78 12.33 -5.42
N ALA A 140 13.88 11.87 -4.87
CA ALA A 140 13.22 12.20 -3.92
C ALA A 140 13.37 13.48 -3.72
N ALA A 141 13.98 13.69 -3.84
CA ALA A 141 14.14 14.82 -3.53
C ALA A 141 13.59 15.67 -4.34
N ALA A 142 13.58 15.64 -4.89
CA ALA A 142 13.11 16.44 -5.44
C ALA A 142 12.12 16.91 -5.30
N PRO A 143 12.25 17.13 -5.30
CA PRO A 143 11.44 17.56 -5.24
C PRO A 143 10.72 17.91 -5.44
N ALA A 144 10.60 18.01 -5.57
CA ALA A 144 9.88 18.08 -5.68
C ALA A 144 9.36 18.61 -6.26
N GLU A 145 9.65 19.00 -6.67
CA GLU A 145 9.22 19.23 -7.15
C GLU A 145 8.52 19.18 -7.65
N ALA A 146 8.56 19.19 -7.88
CA ALA A 146 7.91 18.91 -8.22
C ALA A 146 7.15 18.84 -8.59
N ILE A 147 7.19 19.09 -8.70
CA ILE A 147 6.52 18.87 -8.89
C ILE A 147 5.83 18.99 -9.36
N GLU A 148 6.02 19.40 -9.70
CA GLU A 148 5.43 19.29 -10.03
C GLU A 148 4.85 18.89 -10.45
N GLY A 149 4.95 19.22 -10.66
CA GLY A 149 4.39 18.63 -10.83
C GLY A 149 3.81 18.18 -11.16
N TRP A 150 4.08 18.17 -11.23
CA TRP A 150 3.61 17.58 -11.33
C TRP A 150 3.06 17.24 -11.59
N ASP A 151 3.37 17.41 -11.82
CA ASP A 151 3.02 16.97 -12.07
C ASP A 151 2.40 16.51 -12.30
N ILE A 152 2.48 16.83 -12.32
CA ILE A 152 2.00 16.39 -12.43
C ILE A 152 1.41 16.09 -12.63
N ALA A 153 1.48 16.50 -12.79
CA ALA A 153 1.02 16.14 -12.96
C ALA A 153 0.52 15.94 -13.22
N PHE A 154 0.71 16.02 -13.46
CA PHE A 154 0.29 15.72 -13.64
C PHE A 154 -0.26 15.38 -14.09
N ARG A 155 -0.34 15.34 -14.09
CA ARG A 155 -0.79 14.95 -14.60
C ARG A 155 -1.55 14.50 -14.54
N PRO A 156 -1.68 14.58 -14.47
CA PRO A 156 -2.44 14.11 -14.41
C PRO A 156 -3.18 13.91 -14.64
N PHE A 157 -3.46 13.96 -14.81
CA PHE A 157 -4.26 13.69 -15.09
C PHE A 157 -4.66 13.58 -16.00
N ASP A 158 -4.47 13.82 -16.36
CA ASP A 158 -4.84 13.85 -17.26
C ASP A 158 -5.32 12.90 -17.84
N TYR A 159 -5.12 12.12 -17.94
CA TYR A 159 -5.62 11.18 -18.46
C TYR A 159 -6.85 10.93 -18.10
N LEU A 160 -7.00 11.32 -17.42
CA LEU A 160 -8.05 11.10 -16.96
C LEU A 160 -9.03 11.81 -17.57
N LEU A 161 -8.84 12.58 -17.95
CA LEU A 161 -9.62 13.28 -18.50
C LEU A 161 -9.79 13.02 -19.76
N LYS A 162 -9.22 12.66 -20.28
CA LYS A 162 -9.33 12.33 -21.39
C LYS A 162 -10.05 11.48 -21.64
N THR A 163 -10.37 11.18 -21.15
CA THR A 163 -11.10 10.33 -21.34
C THR A 163 -11.44 10.32 -21.95
#